data_e1dd95b3efc96db1395ab0c0cf7c304f
#
_entry.id   e1dd95b3efc96db1395ab0c0cf7c304f
#
_cell.length_a   1.000
_cell.length_b   1.000
_cell.length_c   1.000
_cell.angle_alpha   90.00
_cell.angle_beta   90.00
_cell.angle_gamma   90.00
#
_symmetry.space_group_name_H-M   'P 1'
#
loop_
_entity.id
_entity.type
_entity.pdbx_description
1 polymer ?
#
loop_
_entity_poly.entity_id
_entity_poly.type
_entity_poly.pdbx_seq_one_letter_code
_entity_poly.pdbx_strand_id
1 'polypeptide(L)' 'MCLSSVYRNERAKENLLASDVALIETEGSTVTLTDLFGRKTTVEGSILRADLTGGVVILRVS' A
#
# COMPACT_ATOMS: atom_id res chain seq x y z
N MET A 1 7.42 -13.48 -7.70
CA MET A 1 6.37 -12.53 -7.31
C MET A 1 6.91 -11.56 -6.30
N CYS A 2 6.72 -10.27 -6.52
CA CYS A 2 7.22 -9.25 -5.61
C CYS A 2 6.13 -8.83 -4.64
N LEU A 3 6.44 -8.87 -3.35
CA LEU A 3 5.54 -8.38 -2.32
C LEU A 3 5.99 -6.99 -1.92
N SER A 4 5.05 -6.12 -1.64
CA SER A 4 5.34 -4.72 -1.36
C SER A 4 5.00 -4.35 0.08
N SER A 5 5.73 -3.38 0.60
CA SER A 5 5.39 -2.72 1.85
C SER A 5 4.71 -1.41 1.51
N VAL A 6 3.61 -1.11 2.18
CA VAL A 6 2.81 0.08 1.89
C VAL A 6 2.86 1.03 3.08
N TYR A 7 3.19 2.29 2.79
CA TYR A 7 3.36 3.34 3.80
C TYR A 7 2.36 4.47 3.57
N ARG A 8 2.04 5.17 4.63
CA ARG A 8 1.15 6.32 4.60
C ARG A 8 1.96 7.62 4.54
N ASN A 9 1.75 8.39 3.48
CA ASN A 9 2.33 9.72 3.27
C ASN A 9 3.85 9.78 3.13
N GLU A 10 4.61 9.04 3.92
CA GLU A 10 6.05 9.01 3.72
C GLU A 10 6.62 7.67 4.19
N ARG A 11 7.77 7.32 3.62
CA ARG A 11 8.42 6.05 3.91
C ARG A 11 9.09 6.12 5.28
N ALA A 12 8.31 5.82 6.30
CA ALA A 12 8.79 5.79 7.67
C ALA A 12 8.18 4.59 8.38
N LYS A 13 8.94 4.00 9.30
CA LYS A 13 8.53 2.80 10.00
C LYS A 13 7.20 2.95 10.70
N GLU A 14 6.96 4.11 11.31
CA GLU A 14 5.73 4.40 12.01
C GLU A 14 4.54 4.61 11.08
N ASN A 15 4.79 4.77 9.79
CA ASN A 15 3.75 4.98 8.79
C ASN A 15 3.41 3.72 8.00
N LEU A 16 3.96 2.58 8.39
CA LEU A 16 3.69 1.32 7.70
C LEU A 16 2.23 0.91 7.87
N LEU A 17 1.53 0.77 6.76
CA LEU A 17 0.12 0.35 6.77
C LEU A 17 -0.01 -1.16 6.61
N ALA A 18 0.79 -1.75 5.74
CA ALA A 18 0.72 -3.17 5.47
C ALA A 18 2.04 -3.66 4.88
N SER A 19 2.36 -4.92 5.11
CA SER A 19 3.52 -5.56 4.52
C SER A 19 3.10 -6.82 3.78
N ASP A 20 3.98 -7.33 2.94
CA ASP A 20 3.72 -8.52 2.12
C ASP A 20 2.46 -8.35 1.26
N VAL A 21 2.25 -7.14 0.75
CA VAL A 21 1.08 -6.83 -0.07
C VAL A 21 1.28 -7.39 -1.48
N ALA A 22 0.35 -8.23 -1.89
CA ALA A 22 0.40 -8.89 -3.20
C ALA A 22 -0.48 -8.20 -4.22
N LEU A 23 -1.50 -7.47 -3.79
CA LEU A 23 -2.45 -6.83 -4.69
C LEU A 23 -2.87 -5.48 -4.13
N ILE A 24 -2.89 -4.48 -5.00
CA ILE A 24 -3.38 -3.15 -4.66
C ILE A 24 -4.46 -2.80 -5.68
N GLU A 25 -5.64 -2.49 -5.18
CA GLU A 25 -6.76 -2.09 -6.04
C GLU A 25 -7.20 -0.69 -5.65
N THR A 26 -7.52 0.11 -6.66
CA THR A 26 -8.02 1.46 -6.42
C THR A 26 -9.40 1.61 -7.04
N GLU A 27 -10.28 2.30 -6.33
CA GLU A 27 -11.61 2.60 -6.84
C GLU A 27 -12.03 3.97 -6.29
N GLY A 28 -12.09 4.95 -7.19
CA GLY A 28 -12.35 6.33 -6.75
C GLY A 28 -11.25 6.79 -5.83
N SER A 29 -11.60 7.18 -4.62
CA SER A 29 -10.65 7.63 -3.61
C SER A 29 -10.31 6.54 -2.59
N THR A 30 -10.65 5.29 -2.89
CA THR A 30 -10.43 4.17 -1.98
C THR A 30 -9.34 3.25 -2.52
N VAL A 31 -8.42 2.84 -1.65
CA VAL A 31 -7.34 1.92 -1.99
C VAL A 31 -7.48 0.68 -1.10
N THR A 32 -7.54 -0.49 -1.73
CA THR A 32 -7.63 -1.76 -1.02
C THR A 32 -6.33 -2.53 -1.20
N LEU A 33 -5.74 -2.92 -0.10
CA LEU A 33 -4.48 -3.67 -0.06
C LEU A 33 -4.78 -5.10 0.35
N THR A 34 -4.35 -6.06 -0.45
CA THR A 34 -4.51 -7.47 -0.13
C THR A 34 -3.13 -8.08 0.07
N ASP A 35 -2.90 -8.68 1.22
CA ASP A 35 -1.60 -9.27 1.52
C ASP A 35 -1.50 -10.71 1.02
N LEU A 36 -0.35 -11.31 1.23
CA LEU A 36 -0.06 -12.66 0.80
C LEU A 36 -1.04 -13.70 1.39
N PHE A 37 -1.59 -13.41 2.55
CA PHE A 37 -2.51 -14.32 3.24
C PHE A 37 -3.98 -14.05 2.92
N GLY A 38 -4.24 -13.11 2.01
CA GLY A 38 -5.60 -12.76 1.61
C GLY A 38 -6.30 -11.76 2.51
N ARG A 39 -5.59 -11.17 3.48
CA ARG A 39 -6.16 -10.16 4.36
C ARG A 39 -6.23 -8.83 3.61
N LYS A 40 -7.33 -8.13 3.79
CA LYS A 40 -7.57 -6.87 3.09
C LYS A 40 -7.58 -5.69 4.04
N THR A 41 -6.92 -4.63 3.64
CA THR A 41 -6.92 -3.36 4.35
C THR A 41 -7.40 -2.30 3.37
N THR A 42 -8.43 -1.55 3.76
CA THR A 42 -8.98 -0.50 2.91
C THR A 42 -8.69 0.85 3.54
N VAL A 43 -8.18 1.77 2.74
CA VAL A 43 -7.88 3.14 3.20
C VAL A 43 -8.42 4.13 2.19
N GLU A 44 -8.75 5.34 2.65
CA GLU A 44 -9.17 6.42 1.78
C GLU A 44 -7.96 7.24 1.40
N GLY A 45 -7.70 7.33 0.10
CA GLY A 45 -6.57 8.07 -0.40
C GLY A 45 -6.23 7.69 -1.83
N SER A 46 -5.00 7.94 -2.21
CA SER A 46 -4.52 7.64 -3.55
C SER A 46 -3.07 7.20 -3.51
N ILE A 47 -2.62 6.60 -4.59
CA ILE A 47 -1.21 6.20 -4.69
C ILE A 47 -0.37 7.43 -4.96
N LEU A 48 0.55 7.72 -4.05
CA LEU A 48 1.47 8.84 -4.19
C LEU A 48 2.70 8.42 -4.97
N ARG A 49 3.20 7.22 -4.70
CA ARG A 49 4.40 6.71 -5.36
C ARG A 49 4.44 5.19 -5.25
N ALA A 50 4.87 4.54 -6.32
CA ALA A 50 5.07 3.11 -6.31
C ALA A 50 6.49 2.82 -6.82
N ASP A 51 7.32 2.21 -5.97
CA ASP A 51 8.66 1.78 -6.33
C ASP A 51 8.65 0.26 -6.44
N LEU A 52 8.48 -0.22 -7.65
CA LEU A 52 8.34 -1.65 -7.89
C LEU A 52 9.67 -2.41 -7.79
N THR A 53 10.77 -1.68 -7.93
CA THR A 53 12.10 -2.28 -7.78
C THR A 53 12.40 -2.54 -6.31
N GLY A 54 12.08 -1.58 -5.46
CA GLY A 54 12.29 -1.70 -4.03
C GLY A 54 11.15 -2.36 -3.27
N GLY A 55 10.03 -2.59 -3.94
CA GLY A 55 8.86 -3.17 -3.29
C GLY A 55 8.21 -2.25 -2.28
N VAL A 56 8.17 -0.96 -2.59
CA VAL A 56 7.63 0.05 -1.68
C VAL A 56 6.54 0.86 -2.39
N VAL A 57 5.40 1.01 -1.73
CA VAL A 57 4.32 1.84 -2.24
C VAL A 57 3.97 2.85 -1.15
N ILE A 58 3.81 4.10 -1.54
CA ILE A 58 3.44 5.17 -0.62
C ILE A 58 2.08 5.70 -1.05
N LEU A 59 1.16 5.73 -0.10
CA LEU A 59 -0.19 6.23 -0.32
C LEU A 59 -0.35 7.59 0.35
N ARG A 60 -1.13 8.46 -0.30
CA ARG A 60 -1.57 9.69 0.34
C ARG A 60 -2.87 9.37 1.05
N VAL A 61 -2.89 9.46 2.35
CA VAL A 61 -4.07 9.18 3.16
C VAL A 61 -4.52 10.47 3.83
N SER A 62 -5.81 10.74 3.72
CA SER A 62 -6.41 11.96 4.29
C SER A 62 -6.51 11.87 5.81
#